data_5467c11f87ffa0240b87ee8e316f39fb
#
_entry.id   5467c11f87ffa0240b87ee8e316f39fb
#
_cell.length_a   1.000
_cell.length_b   1.000
_cell.length_c   1.000
_cell.angle_alpha   90.00
_cell.angle_beta   90.00
_cell.angle_gamma   90.00
#
_symmetry.space_group_name_H-M   'P 1'
#
loop_
_entity.id
_entity.type
_entity.pdbx_description
1 polymer ?
#
loop_
_entity_poly.entity_id
_entity_poly.type
_entity_poly.pdbx_seq_one_letter_code
_entity_poly.pdbx_strand_id
1 'polypeptide(L)'
;GATLTRIGGDAAQWEAALATAGSAQQRLHKDGPYRMLLLCSLLARRRTTLRGLLEKLPTLNQRTACLDVPLQQRGKLLRALAETAPEATLDGSLRLPLQSGWATVSTGAQEAELVVCGEAADSETAEEICGTVLQRLKTVLASPDFA
;
A
#
# COMPACT_ATOMS: atom_id res chain seq x y z
N GLY A 1 2.72 -19.30 -21.74
CA GLY A 1 2.58 -17.90 -21.37
C GLY A 1 2.57 -17.78 -19.86
N ALA A 2 3.28 -16.81 -19.28
CA ALA A 2 3.26 -16.57 -17.85
C ALA A 2 1.96 -15.83 -17.50
N THR A 3 1.18 -16.35 -16.58
CA THR A 3 -0.02 -15.68 -16.05
C THR A 3 0.43 -14.75 -14.93
N LEU A 4 0.19 -13.46 -15.09
CA LEU A 4 0.46 -12.46 -14.05
C LEU A 4 -0.78 -12.38 -13.15
N THR A 5 -0.69 -12.87 -11.93
CA THR A 5 -1.76 -12.75 -10.94
C THR A 5 -1.47 -11.53 -10.07
N ARG A 6 -2.35 -10.55 -10.11
CA ARG A 6 -2.29 -9.40 -9.19
C ARG A 6 -2.85 -9.87 -7.84
N ILE A 7 -2.00 -9.89 -6.84
CA ILE A 7 -2.37 -10.24 -5.47
C ILE A 7 -2.54 -8.94 -4.70
N GLY A 8 -3.68 -8.74 -4.06
CA GLY A 8 -3.90 -7.64 -3.11
C GLY A 8 -3.02 -7.79 -1.86
N GLY A 9 -3.06 -6.84 -0.96
CA GLY A 9 -2.28 -6.86 0.29
C GLY A 9 -2.75 -7.88 1.34
N ASP A 10 -3.71 -8.73 1.02
CA ASP A 10 -4.27 -9.74 1.92
C ASP A 10 -3.31 -10.93 2.07
N ALA A 11 -2.88 -11.19 3.30
CA ALA A 11 -1.98 -12.30 3.63
C ALA A 11 -2.56 -13.66 3.21
N ALA A 12 -3.88 -13.86 3.36
CA ALA A 12 -4.54 -15.10 2.96
C ALA A 12 -4.52 -15.31 1.44
N GLN A 13 -4.70 -14.26 0.66
CA GLN A 13 -4.57 -14.31 -0.80
C GLN A 13 -3.12 -14.64 -1.23
N TRP A 14 -2.13 -14.10 -0.52
CA TRP A 14 -0.73 -14.42 -0.75
C TRP A 14 -0.42 -15.89 -0.45
N GLU A 15 -0.90 -16.42 0.66
CA GLU A 15 -0.70 -17.83 1.03
C GLU A 15 -1.39 -18.76 0.03
N ALA A 16 -2.63 -18.46 -0.37
CA ALA A 16 -3.35 -19.24 -1.39
C ALA A 16 -2.62 -19.23 -2.74
N ALA A 17 -2.13 -18.08 -3.18
CA ALA A 17 -1.37 -17.96 -4.41
C ALA A 17 -0.03 -18.69 -4.33
N LEU A 18 0.66 -18.64 -3.19
CA LEU A 18 1.92 -19.37 -2.95
C LEU A 18 1.70 -20.88 -2.88
N ALA A 19 0.58 -21.35 -2.35
CA ALA A 19 0.24 -22.78 -2.32
C ALA A 19 0.08 -23.39 -3.71
N THR A 20 -0.40 -22.58 -4.67
CA THR A 20 -0.54 -22.99 -6.09
C THR A 20 0.67 -22.64 -6.96
N ALA A 21 1.60 -21.86 -6.42
CA ALA A 21 2.80 -21.42 -7.12
C ALA A 21 3.82 -22.56 -7.24
N GLY A 22 4.58 -22.58 -8.34
CA GLY A 22 5.70 -23.51 -8.49
C GLY A 22 6.80 -23.30 -7.43
N SER A 23 7.56 -24.33 -7.15
CA SER A 23 8.62 -24.33 -6.12
C SER A 23 9.61 -23.15 -6.24
N ALA A 24 9.93 -22.72 -7.46
CA ALA A 24 10.79 -21.57 -7.70
C ALA A 24 10.17 -20.24 -7.21
N GLN A 25 8.86 -20.06 -7.36
CA GLN A 25 8.13 -18.86 -6.91
C GLN A 25 7.98 -18.86 -5.39
N GLN A 26 7.70 -20.01 -4.78
CA GLN A 26 7.68 -20.14 -3.32
C GLN A 26 9.04 -19.81 -2.71
N ARG A 27 10.10 -20.28 -3.34
CA ARG A 27 11.48 -19.98 -2.95
C ARG A 27 11.81 -18.49 -3.10
N LEU A 28 11.36 -17.86 -4.18
CA LEU A 28 11.51 -16.43 -4.40
C LEU A 28 10.90 -15.59 -3.27
N HIS A 29 9.81 -16.02 -2.69
CA HIS A 29 9.17 -15.31 -1.57
C HIS A 29 9.92 -15.46 -0.24
N LYS A 30 10.43 -16.66 0.04
CA LYS A 30 10.97 -17.01 1.37
C LYS A 30 12.50 -16.90 1.49
N ASP A 31 13.22 -16.93 0.37
CA ASP A 31 14.69 -17.05 0.33
C ASP A 31 15.33 -15.76 -0.21
N GLY A 32 15.83 -14.93 0.70
CA GLY A 32 16.48 -13.65 0.37
C GLY A 32 17.75 -13.84 -0.51
N PRO A 33 18.69 -14.70 -0.16
CA PRO A 33 19.85 -15.03 -0.99
C PRO A 33 19.47 -15.48 -2.39
N TYR A 34 18.44 -16.32 -2.53
CA TYR A 34 17.95 -16.74 -3.84
C TYR A 34 17.43 -15.57 -4.68
N ARG A 35 16.69 -14.64 -4.06
CA ARG A 35 16.25 -13.41 -4.76
C ARG A 35 17.42 -12.58 -5.26
N MET A 36 18.45 -12.42 -4.46
CA MET A 36 19.66 -11.69 -4.86
C MET A 36 20.37 -12.34 -6.03
N LEU A 37 20.54 -13.66 -6.02
CA LEU A 37 21.14 -14.39 -7.13
C LEU A 37 20.33 -14.27 -8.42
N LEU A 38 19.01 -14.33 -8.33
CA LEU A 38 18.14 -14.11 -9.49
C LEU A 38 18.25 -12.68 -10.03
N LEU A 39 18.29 -11.68 -9.16
CA LEU A 39 18.48 -10.29 -9.56
C LEU A 39 19.82 -10.10 -10.26
N CYS A 40 20.91 -10.60 -9.68
CA CYS A 40 22.25 -10.55 -10.31
C CYS A 40 22.26 -11.26 -11.68
N SER A 41 21.63 -12.43 -11.78
CA SER A 41 21.49 -13.16 -13.04
C SER A 41 20.71 -12.37 -14.09
N LEU A 42 19.61 -11.70 -13.67
CA LEU A 42 18.81 -10.84 -14.54
C LEU A 42 19.64 -9.66 -15.06
N LEU A 43 20.34 -8.97 -14.17
CA LEU A 43 21.19 -7.82 -14.53
C LEU A 43 22.29 -8.23 -15.51
N ALA A 44 22.96 -9.38 -15.26
CA ALA A 44 23.98 -9.91 -16.13
C ALA A 44 23.42 -10.28 -17.53
N ARG A 45 22.30 -11.00 -17.58
CA ARG A 45 21.62 -11.38 -18.83
C ARG A 45 21.15 -10.17 -19.63
N ARG A 46 20.61 -9.14 -18.95
CA ARG A 46 20.13 -7.90 -19.56
C ARG A 46 21.25 -6.91 -19.84
N ARG A 47 22.47 -7.19 -19.42
CA ARG A 47 23.64 -6.28 -19.51
C ARG A 47 23.27 -4.87 -19.01
N THR A 48 22.57 -4.79 -17.89
CA THR A 48 22.11 -3.55 -17.29
C THR A 48 22.52 -3.47 -15.83
N THR A 49 22.48 -2.29 -15.26
CA THR A 49 22.69 -2.05 -13.82
C THR A 49 21.35 -2.05 -13.09
N LEU A 50 21.37 -2.16 -11.76
CA LEU A 50 20.18 -2.00 -10.93
C LEU A 50 19.51 -0.63 -11.18
N ARG A 51 20.31 0.43 -11.29
CA ARG A 51 19.81 1.77 -11.62
C ARG A 51 19.08 1.80 -12.96
N GLY A 52 19.68 1.24 -14.01
CA GLY A 52 19.06 1.18 -15.34
C GLY A 52 17.81 0.28 -15.39
N LEU A 53 17.66 -0.65 -14.43
CA LEU A 53 16.42 -1.40 -14.26
C LEU A 53 15.36 -0.56 -13.54
N LEU A 54 15.74 0.16 -12.48
CA LEU A 54 14.85 1.04 -11.72
C LEU A 54 14.29 2.19 -12.57
N GLU A 55 15.10 2.76 -13.46
CA GLU A 55 14.68 3.84 -14.38
C GLU A 55 13.55 3.41 -15.35
N LYS A 56 13.34 2.10 -15.52
CA LYS A 56 12.25 1.54 -16.35
C LYS A 56 10.97 1.27 -15.56
N LEU A 57 11.00 1.40 -14.24
CA LEU A 57 9.81 1.27 -13.42
C LEU A 57 9.01 2.57 -13.47
N PRO A 58 7.68 2.49 -13.43
CA PRO A 58 6.86 3.69 -13.30
C PRO A 58 7.25 4.43 -12.01
N THR A 59 7.42 5.73 -12.11
CA THR A 59 7.60 6.59 -10.93
C THR A 59 6.28 6.69 -10.19
N LEU A 60 6.31 6.37 -8.91
CA LEU A 60 5.20 6.62 -8.00
C LEU A 60 5.62 7.75 -7.05
N ASN A 61 4.82 8.79 -7.02
CA ASN A 61 5.00 9.88 -6.09
C ASN A 61 4.16 9.61 -4.86
N GLN A 62 4.73 9.86 -3.69
CA GLN A 62 4.09 9.68 -2.40
C GLN A 62 4.03 10.99 -1.64
N ARG A 63 2.89 11.24 -1.01
CA ARG A 63 2.71 12.32 -0.04
C ARG A 63 2.13 11.75 1.23
N THR A 64 2.71 12.17 2.34
CA THR A 64 2.33 11.65 3.66
C THR A 64 1.90 12.82 4.54
N ALA A 65 0.81 12.60 5.28
CA ALA A 65 0.33 13.51 6.31
C ALA A 65 -0.06 12.70 7.55
N CYS A 66 0.06 13.33 8.71
CA CYS A 66 -0.24 12.72 10.00
C CYS A 66 -1.48 13.36 10.60
N LEU A 67 -2.25 12.57 11.35
CA LEU A 67 -3.42 13.00 12.09
C LEU A 67 -3.38 12.38 13.49
N ASP A 68 -3.45 13.23 14.52
CA ASP A 68 -3.55 12.77 15.90
C ASP A 68 -4.95 12.25 16.18
N VAL A 69 -5.04 10.96 16.55
CA VAL A 69 -6.30 10.28 16.85
C VAL A 69 -6.10 9.38 18.07
N PRO A 70 -6.89 9.53 19.13
CA PRO A 70 -6.83 8.66 20.29
C PRO A 70 -6.97 7.19 19.90
N LEU A 71 -6.19 6.31 20.54
CA LEU A 71 -6.14 4.89 20.20
C LEU A 71 -7.54 4.23 20.18
N GLN A 72 -8.39 4.62 21.12
CA GLN A 72 -9.75 4.05 21.26
C GLN A 72 -10.66 4.40 20.05
N GLN A 73 -10.40 5.51 19.37
CA GLN A 73 -11.22 5.98 18.25
C GLN A 73 -10.74 5.46 16.89
N ARG A 74 -9.50 5.00 16.77
CA ARG A 74 -8.89 4.61 15.48
C ARG A 74 -9.65 3.50 14.77
N GLY A 75 -9.96 2.42 15.47
CA GLY A 75 -10.67 1.28 14.88
C GLY A 75 -12.07 1.66 14.37
N LYS A 76 -12.77 2.52 15.10
CA LYS A 76 -14.08 3.04 14.71
C LYS A 76 -13.94 3.94 13.48
N LEU A 77 -12.93 4.82 13.48
CA LEU A 77 -12.65 5.75 12.40
C LEU A 77 -12.29 5.02 11.08
N LEU A 78 -11.39 4.04 11.15
CA LEU A 78 -11.00 3.24 9.99
C LEU A 78 -12.16 2.45 9.41
N ARG A 79 -13.04 1.89 10.25
CA ARG A 79 -14.25 1.20 9.79
C ARG A 79 -15.23 2.16 9.13
N ALA A 80 -15.51 3.31 9.75
CA ALA A 80 -16.40 4.31 9.16
C ALA A 80 -15.86 4.83 7.80
N LEU A 81 -14.54 4.99 7.67
CA LEU A 81 -13.93 5.36 6.40
C LEU A 81 -14.04 4.22 5.36
N ALA A 82 -13.85 2.97 5.77
CA ALA A 82 -13.98 1.81 4.90
C ALA A 82 -15.41 1.64 4.37
N GLU A 83 -16.43 1.90 5.19
CA GLU A 83 -17.84 1.84 4.79
C GLU A 83 -18.21 2.87 3.71
N THR A 84 -17.49 3.97 3.63
CA THR A 84 -17.69 5.00 2.58
C THR A 84 -17.03 4.64 1.24
N ALA A 85 -16.23 3.58 1.18
CA ALA A 85 -15.48 3.18 0.00
C ALA A 85 -15.58 1.65 -0.20
N PRO A 86 -16.52 1.17 -1.04
CA PRO A 86 -16.81 -0.25 -1.19
C PRO A 86 -15.63 -1.08 -1.70
N GLU A 87 -14.63 -0.45 -2.34
CA GLU A 87 -13.41 -1.09 -2.80
C GLU A 87 -12.24 -1.01 -1.80
N ALA A 88 -12.51 -0.45 -0.60
CA ALA A 88 -11.49 -0.36 0.44
C ALA A 88 -11.12 -1.74 0.98
N THR A 89 -9.84 -1.96 1.23
CA THR A 89 -9.34 -3.16 1.90
C THR A 89 -8.75 -2.79 3.25
N LEU A 90 -9.11 -3.52 4.29
CA LEU A 90 -8.62 -3.33 5.66
C LEU A 90 -7.82 -4.58 6.08
N ASP A 91 -6.51 -4.49 6.04
CA ASP A 91 -5.58 -5.53 6.48
C ASP A 91 -4.38 -4.86 7.16
N GLY A 92 -4.47 -4.67 8.48
CA GLY A 92 -3.47 -3.92 9.25
C GLY A 92 -3.37 -2.43 8.91
N SER A 93 -3.71 -2.06 7.67
CA SER A 93 -3.87 -0.70 7.17
C SER A 93 -5.11 -0.62 6.28
N LEU A 94 -5.73 0.56 6.22
CA LEU A 94 -6.85 0.80 5.30
C LEU A 94 -6.29 1.30 3.96
N ARG A 95 -6.55 0.57 2.88
CA ARG A 95 -6.21 0.97 1.53
C ARG A 95 -7.46 1.38 0.77
N LEU A 96 -7.41 2.58 0.21
CA LEU A 96 -8.49 3.23 -0.52
C LEU A 96 -8.06 3.42 -1.98
N PRO A 97 -8.58 2.64 -2.93
CA PRO A 97 -8.37 2.93 -4.34
C PRO A 97 -9.14 4.19 -4.74
N LEU A 98 -8.49 5.04 -5.52
CA LEU A 98 -9.02 6.30 -6.04
C LEU A 98 -8.77 6.34 -7.56
N GLN A 99 -9.49 7.20 -8.26
CA GLN A 99 -9.49 7.23 -9.73
C GLN A 99 -8.09 7.43 -10.34
N SER A 100 -7.21 8.19 -9.68
CA SER A 100 -5.88 8.55 -10.18
C SER A 100 -4.73 7.95 -9.36
N GLY A 101 -5.03 7.04 -8.43
CA GLY A 101 -4.03 6.46 -7.53
C GLY A 101 -4.69 5.75 -6.36
N TRP A 102 -4.04 5.75 -5.21
CA TRP A 102 -4.60 5.19 -3.97
C TRP A 102 -4.10 5.92 -2.74
N ALA A 103 -4.82 5.77 -1.66
CA ALA A 103 -4.36 6.20 -0.35
C ALA A 103 -4.25 5.01 0.59
N THR A 104 -3.29 5.07 1.50
CA THR A 104 -3.15 4.12 2.60
C THR A 104 -3.26 4.88 3.92
N VAL A 105 -4.09 4.39 4.83
CA VAL A 105 -4.19 4.91 6.19
C VAL A 105 -3.71 3.83 7.15
N SER A 106 -2.66 4.13 7.90
CA SER A 106 -2.02 3.20 8.83
C SER A 106 -1.75 3.87 10.18
N THR A 107 -1.46 3.07 11.17
CA THR A 107 -0.96 3.59 12.46
C THR A 107 0.47 4.09 12.29
N GLY A 108 0.75 5.30 12.81
CA GLY A 108 2.08 5.87 12.83
C GLY A 108 3.00 5.22 13.87
N ALA A 109 4.23 5.69 13.90
CA ALA A 109 5.24 5.25 14.88
C ALA A 109 4.95 5.77 16.30
N GLN A 110 4.17 6.85 16.43
CA GLN A 110 3.76 7.42 17.70
C GLN A 110 2.39 6.90 18.13
N GLU A 111 2.17 6.78 19.45
CA GLU A 111 0.96 6.16 19.99
C GLU A 111 -0.37 6.85 19.61
N ALA A 112 -0.35 8.13 19.27
CA ALA A 112 -1.55 8.89 18.92
C ALA A 112 -1.67 9.21 17.42
N GLU A 113 -0.84 8.61 16.56
CA GLU A 113 -0.71 9.03 15.17
C GLU A 113 -1.39 8.07 14.18
N LEU A 114 -2.21 8.60 13.28
CA LEU A 114 -2.57 7.97 12.01
C LEU A 114 -1.80 8.64 10.88
N VAL A 115 -1.23 7.81 10.02
CA VAL A 115 -0.48 8.26 8.84
C VAL A 115 -1.34 8.00 7.60
N VAL A 116 -1.57 9.06 6.85
CA VAL A 116 -2.22 9.02 5.53
C VAL A 116 -1.14 9.15 4.47
N CYS A 117 -1.01 8.17 3.59
CA CYS A 117 -0.10 8.20 2.47
C CYS A 117 -0.90 8.18 1.17
N GLY A 118 -0.82 9.24 0.38
CA GLY A 118 -1.35 9.31 -0.98
C GLY A 118 -0.28 8.90 -1.99
N GLU A 119 -0.62 8.07 -2.96
CA GLU A 119 0.28 7.56 -4.00
C GLU A 119 -0.35 7.74 -5.38
N ALA A 120 0.39 8.38 -6.30
CA ALA A 120 -0.04 8.61 -7.67
C ALA A 120 1.15 8.67 -8.65
N ALA A 121 0.84 8.79 -9.94
CA ALA A 121 1.85 8.92 -10.99
C ALA A 121 2.62 10.25 -10.91
N ASP A 122 1.99 11.31 -10.42
CA ASP A 122 2.58 12.64 -10.24
C ASP A 122 2.40 13.15 -8.80
N SER A 123 3.20 14.15 -8.44
CA SER A 123 3.27 14.68 -7.08
C SER A 123 2.04 15.48 -6.68
N GLU A 124 1.43 16.19 -7.62
CA GLU A 124 0.24 17.02 -7.38
C GLU A 124 -0.97 16.14 -7.07
N THR A 125 -1.20 15.11 -7.89
CA THR A 125 -2.24 14.11 -7.65
C THR A 125 -2.04 13.35 -6.33
N ALA A 126 -0.79 12.99 -5.99
CA ALA A 126 -0.50 12.34 -4.71
C ALA A 126 -0.83 13.24 -3.51
N GLU A 127 -0.56 14.54 -3.61
CA GLU A 127 -0.89 15.53 -2.60
C GLU A 127 -2.40 15.74 -2.47
N GLU A 128 -3.12 15.84 -3.59
CA GLU A 128 -4.58 15.96 -3.63
C GLU A 128 -5.27 14.75 -2.99
N ILE A 129 -4.81 13.54 -3.34
CA ILE A 129 -5.29 12.29 -2.76
C ILE A 129 -5.09 12.28 -1.24
N CYS A 130 -3.87 12.60 -0.79
CA CYS A 130 -3.55 12.65 0.63
C CYS A 130 -4.42 13.68 1.38
N GLY A 131 -4.55 14.88 0.82
CA GLY A 131 -5.39 15.96 1.38
C GLY A 131 -6.88 15.58 1.45
N THR A 132 -7.40 14.97 0.40
CA THR A 132 -8.80 14.52 0.33
C THR A 132 -9.11 13.49 1.40
N VAL A 133 -8.27 12.48 1.57
CA VAL A 133 -8.46 11.44 2.59
C VAL A 133 -8.29 12.01 3.99
N LEU A 134 -7.30 12.88 4.19
CA LEU A 134 -7.11 13.57 5.48
C LEU A 134 -8.35 14.40 5.87
N GLN A 135 -8.94 15.12 4.91
CA GLN A 135 -10.15 15.90 5.15
C GLN A 135 -11.36 15.02 5.47
N ARG A 136 -11.52 13.89 4.79
CA ARG A 136 -12.57 12.90 5.12
C ARG A 136 -12.41 12.37 6.54
N LEU A 137 -11.20 12.01 6.95
CA LEU A 137 -10.93 11.58 8.33
C LEU A 137 -11.30 12.66 9.35
N LYS A 138 -10.94 13.92 9.12
CA LYS A 138 -11.30 15.04 9.99
C LYS A 138 -12.83 15.25 10.06
N THR A 139 -13.53 15.12 8.95
CA THR A 139 -14.98 15.23 8.89
C THR A 139 -15.67 14.13 9.70
N VAL A 140 -15.20 12.88 9.58
CA VAL A 140 -15.72 11.77 10.35
C VAL A 140 -15.45 11.96 11.85
N LEU A 141 -14.24 12.40 12.23
CA LEU A 141 -13.91 12.70 13.64
C LEU A 141 -14.75 13.81 14.24
N ALA A 142 -15.15 14.79 13.44
CA ALA A 142 -16.00 15.89 13.88
C ALA A 142 -17.51 15.53 13.95
N SER A 143 -17.87 14.33 13.54
CA SER A 143 -19.29 13.89 13.59
C SER A 143 -19.70 13.57 15.04
N PRO A 144 -21.01 13.76 15.39
CA PRO A 144 -21.53 13.50 16.74
C PRO A 144 -21.29 12.09 17.24
N ASP A 145 -21.17 11.12 16.32
CA ASP A 145 -20.95 9.70 16.65
C ASP A 145 -19.54 9.42 17.18
N PHE A 146 -18.62 10.39 17.09
CA PHE A 146 -17.23 10.29 17.55
C PHE A 146 -16.90 11.16 18.77
N ALA A 147 -17.86 12.02 19.20
CA ALA A 147 -17.70 12.87 20.38
C ALA A 147 -17.80 12.09 21.70
#